data_ff010180a6998dbc546cbfe1ac27b90f
#
_entry.id   ff010180a6998dbc546cbfe1ac27b90f
#
_cell.length_a   1.000
_cell.length_b   1.000
_cell.length_c   1.000
_cell.angle_alpha   90.00
_cell.angle_beta   90.00
_cell.angle_gamma   90.00
#
_symmetry.space_group_name_H-M   'P 1'
#
loop_
_entity.id
_entity.type
_entity.pdbx_description
1 polymer ?
#
loop_
_entity_poly.entity_id
_entity_poly.type
_entity_poly.pdbx_seq_one_letter_code
_entity_poly.pdbx_strand_id
1 'polypeptide(L)'
;MVLLGCLVYQNIHCKVMGKMKEMHMEMREQEQNQSTNQLNNKMAKKTMQEKLTKQPEIVVETRTEALRRLYKENGLTAEDVFKDPRGFVIITRTGIDKISAKNGITIGYEVVTMDVDKGICVLKAAGTMKVGNDVRNVMSFGEASPANLNGGGKKFPVSMAEKRAMSRVVLKLTGFYEQGVFGQDEIVDEPK
;
A
#
# COMPACT_ATOMS: atom_id res chain seq x y z
N MET A 1 65.35 26.38 -67.02
CA MET A 1 63.90 26.42 -66.54
C MET A 1 63.27 25.10 -66.15
N VAL A 2 64.00 24.08 -65.68
CA VAL A 2 63.48 22.72 -65.39
C VAL A 2 63.53 22.43 -63.86
N LEU A 3 64.27 23.16 -63.07
CA LEU A 3 64.46 22.87 -61.64
C LEU A 3 63.35 23.40 -60.71
N LEU A 4 62.55 24.42 -61.13
CA LEU A 4 61.46 24.99 -60.29
C LEU A 4 60.17 24.05 -60.28
N GLY A 5 59.93 23.28 -61.32
CA GLY A 5 58.74 22.40 -61.41
C GLY A 5 58.81 21.20 -60.51
N CYS A 6 59.99 20.68 -60.19
CA CYS A 6 60.12 19.48 -59.34
C CYS A 6 59.90 19.77 -57.86
N LEU A 7 60.26 20.92 -57.33
CA LEU A 7 60.05 21.35 -55.94
C LEU A 7 58.58 21.61 -55.63
N VAL A 8 57.84 22.15 -56.59
CA VAL A 8 56.39 22.42 -56.43
C VAL A 8 55.60 21.09 -56.42
N TYR A 9 55.99 20.20 -57.26
CA TYR A 9 55.30 18.84 -57.30
C TYR A 9 55.52 18.02 -56.04
N GLN A 10 56.72 18.03 -55.46
CA GLN A 10 57.04 17.39 -54.17
C GLN A 10 56.31 18.02 -53.01
N ASN A 11 56.13 19.31 -52.95
CA ASN A 11 55.40 19.98 -51.88
C ASN A 11 53.87 19.75 -51.91
N ILE A 12 53.29 19.64 -53.11
CA ILE A 12 51.89 19.31 -53.28
C ILE A 12 51.62 17.86 -52.88
N HIS A 13 52.51 16.93 -53.31
CA HIS A 13 52.38 15.52 -53.01
C HIS A 13 52.50 15.25 -51.49
N CYS A 14 53.44 15.92 -50.79
CA CYS A 14 53.60 15.81 -49.33
C CYS A 14 52.39 16.33 -48.56
N LYS A 15 51.78 17.47 -49.00
CA LYS A 15 50.56 18.01 -48.41
C LYS A 15 49.31 17.12 -48.61
N VAL A 16 49.20 16.50 -49.80
CA VAL A 16 48.08 15.56 -50.06
C VAL A 16 48.22 14.27 -49.27
N MET A 17 49.45 13.73 -49.14
CA MET A 17 49.70 12.55 -48.30
C MET A 17 49.47 12.82 -46.80
N GLY A 18 49.81 14.04 -46.33
CA GLY A 18 49.52 14.45 -44.96
C GLY A 18 48.02 14.50 -44.66
N LYS A 19 47.20 15.13 -45.52
CA LYS A 19 45.76 15.19 -45.38
C LYS A 19 45.08 13.80 -45.48
N MET A 20 45.58 12.89 -46.33
CA MET A 20 45.06 11.51 -46.39
C MET A 20 45.34 10.72 -45.11
N LYS A 21 46.49 10.96 -44.46
CA LYS A 21 46.78 10.29 -43.16
C LYS A 21 45.90 10.83 -42.04
N GLU A 22 45.67 12.14 -42.00
CA GLU A 22 44.75 12.74 -41.02
C GLU A 22 43.33 12.20 -41.21
N MET A 23 42.80 12.18 -42.41
CA MET A 23 41.50 11.61 -42.73
C MET A 23 41.36 10.15 -42.37
N HIS A 24 42.41 9.35 -42.58
CA HIS A 24 42.42 7.95 -42.15
C HIS A 24 42.48 7.77 -40.65
N MET A 25 43.10 8.67 -39.91
CA MET A 25 43.11 8.66 -38.45
C MET A 25 41.75 9.05 -37.91
N GLU A 26 41.11 10.08 -38.43
CA GLU A 26 39.75 10.49 -38.04
C GLU A 26 38.70 9.39 -38.30
N MET A 27 38.78 8.70 -39.45
CA MET A 27 37.91 7.56 -39.73
C MET A 27 38.07 6.40 -38.72
N ARG A 28 39.30 6.09 -38.32
CA ARG A 28 39.55 5.04 -37.30
C ARG A 28 39.05 5.46 -35.92
N GLU A 29 39.20 6.70 -35.54
CA GLU A 29 38.64 7.22 -34.28
C GLU A 29 37.11 7.17 -34.28
N GLN A 30 36.47 7.51 -35.39
CA GLN A 30 35.00 7.40 -35.52
C GLN A 30 34.51 5.97 -35.44
N GLU A 31 35.20 5.01 -36.08
CA GLU A 31 34.85 3.58 -36.00
C GLU A 31 35.03 3.04 -34.55
N GLN A 32 36.10 3.41 -33.85
CA GLN A 32 36.32 3.03 -32.47
C GLN A 32 35.25 3.62 -31.54
N ASN A 33 34.90 4.89 -31.74
CA ASN A 33 33.85 5.54 -30.95
C ASN A 33 32.45 4.91 -31.19
N GLN A 34 32.14 4.54 -32.43
CA GLN A 34 30.89 3.87 -32.75
C GLN A 34 30.82 2.46 -32.11
N SER A 35 31.92 1.71 -32.15
CA SER A 35 32.02 0.37 -31.53
C SER A 35 31.87 0.44 -30.00
N THR A 36 32.50 1.44 -29.36
CA THR A 36 32.42 1.65 -27.91
C THR A 36 31.01 2.07 -27.49
N ASN A 37 30.34 2.93 -28.26
CA ASN A 37 28.96 3.33 -28.01
C ASN A 37 27.96 2.19 -28.18
N GLN A 38 28.17 1.30 -29.16
CA GLN A 38 27.33 0.11 -29.33
C GLN A 38 27.49 -0.87 -28.18
N LEU A 39 28.73 -1.05 -27.68
CA LEU A 39 29.01 -1.92 -26.53
C LEU A 39 28.38 -1.37 -25.25
N ASN A 40 28.52 -0.08 -25.00
CA ASN A 40 27.92 0.61 -23.85
C ASN A 40 26.39 0.56 -23.87
N ASN A 41 25.76 0.74 -25.03
CA ASN A 41 24.31 0.61 -25.21
C ASN A 41 23.83 -0.83 -24.98
N LYS A 42 24.62 -1.82 -25.40
CA LYS A 42 24.28 -3.25 -25.20
C LYS A 42 24.42 -3.63 -23.73
N MET A 43 25.43 -3.11 -23.03
CA MET A 43 25.60 -3.30 -21.58
C MET A 43 24.51 -2.59 -20.79
N ALA A 44 24.16 -1.33 -21.13
CA ALA A 44 23.09 -0.60 -20.48
C ALA A 44 21.72 -1.29 -20.63
N LYS A 45 21.42 -1.82 -21.83
CA LYS A 45 20.18 -2.62 -22.07
C LYS A 45 20.17 -3.91 -21.25
N LYS A 46 21.31 -4.61 -21.15
CA LYS A 46 21.40 -5.84 -20.36
C LYS A 46 21.23 -5.57 -18.86
N THR A 47 21.85 -4.51 -18.34
CA THR A 47 21.69 -4.09 -16.93
C THR A 47 20.28 -3.62 -16.62
N MET A 48 19.61 -2.98 -17.57
CA MET A 48 18.23 -2.55 -17.42
C MET A 48 17.25 -3.73 -17.43
N GLN A 49 17.49 -4.73 -18.27
CA GLN A 49 16.74 -5.98 -18.27
C GLN A 49 16.96 -6.80 -16.99
N GLU A 50 18.19 -6.89 -16.48
CA GLU A 50 18.46 -7.57 -15.21
C GLU A 50 17.84 -6.87 -13.99
N LYS A 51 17.70 -5.53 -14.03
CA LYS A 51 16.97 -4.80 -12.99
C LYS A 51 15.46 -4.98 -13.09
N LEU A 52 14.91 -5.16 -14.29
CA LEU A 52 13.48 -5.39 -14.50
C LEU A 52 13.05 -6.81 -14.07
N THR A 53 13.94 -7.81 -14.20
CA THR A 53 13.68 -9.19 -13.77
C THR A 53 13.88 -9.42 -12.28
N LYS A 54 14.45 -8.45 -11.54
CA LYS A 54 14.61 -8.47 -10.07
C LYS A 54 13.58 -7.61 -9.34
N GLN A 55 12.45 -7.30 -9.94
CA GLN A 55 11.33 -6.83 -9.13
C GLN A 55 10.94 -7.97 -8.19
N PRO A 56 10.83 -7.70 -6.86
CA PRO A 56 10.34 -8.73 -5.95
C PRO A 56 8.98 -9.17 -6.45
N GLU A 57 8.82 -10.45 -6.68
CA GLU A 57 7.54 -11.06 -6.98
C GLU A 57 6.58 -10.61 -5.87
N ILE A 58 5.60 -9.78 -6.22
CA ILE A 58 4.59 -9.34 -5.25
C ILE A 58 3.79 -10.61 -4.95
N VAL A 59 4.17 -11.31 -3.89
CA VAL A 59 3.38 -12.43 -3.36
C VAL A 59 2.08 -11.80 -2.85
N VAL A 60 1.04 -11.88 -3.64
CA VAL A 60 -0.29 -11.42 -3.25
C VAL A 60 -0.81 -12.40 -2.21
N GLU A 61 -0.74 -11.99 -0.94
CA GLU A 61 -1.30 -12.76 0.17
C GLU A 61 -2.79 -12.99 -0.08
N THR A 62 -3.22 -14.23 -0.04
CA THR A 62 -4.66 -14.54 -0.17
C THR A 62 -5.42 -14.06 1.06
N ARG A 63 -6.73 -13.76 0.90
CA ARG A 63 -7.61 -13.35 2.02
C ARG A 63 -7.53 -14.33 3.20
N THR A 64 -7.46 -15.63 2.92
CA THR A 64 -7.39 -16.66 3.97
C THR A 64 -6.06 -16.60 4.74
N GLU A 65 -4.96 -16.38 4.07
CA GLU A 65 -3.64 -16.21 4.68
C GLU A 65 -3.58 -14.93 5.51
N ALA A 66 -4.08 -13.82 4.97
CA ALA A 66 -4.18 -12.55 5.67
C ALA A 66 -5.00 -12.69 6.98
N LEU A 67 -6.15 -13.35 6.93
CA LEU A 67 -6.96 -13.59 8.12
C LEU A 67 -6.24 -14.47 9.16
N ARG A 68 -5.58 -15.55 8.75
CA ARG A 68 -4.82 -16.41 9.66
C ARG A 68 -3.68 -15.63 10.35
N ARG A 69 -2.97 -14.81 9.60
CA ARG A 69 -1.93 -13.93 10.14
C ARG A 69 -2.52 -12.95 11.15
N LEU A 70 -3.59 -12.24 10.79
CA LEU A 70 -4.24 -11.27 11.67
C LEU A 70 -4.77 -11.90 12.96
N TYR A 71 -5.37 -13.11 12.91
CA TYR A 71 -5.82 -13.82 14.11
C TYR A 71 -4.64 -14.13 15.05
N LYS A 72 -3.56 -14.66 14.50
CA LYS A 72 -2.35 -14.98 15.26
C LYS A 72 -1.69 -13.74 15.87
N GLU A 73 -1.53 -12.69 15.07
CA GLU A 73 -0.94 -11.43 15.50
C GLU A 73 -1.74 -10.77 16.62
N ASN A 74 -3.06 -10.88 16.59
CA ASN A 74 -3.95 -10.28 17.59
C ASN A 74 -4.32 -11.23 18.74
N GLY A 75 -3.87 -12.49 18.71
CA GLY A 75 -4.13 -13.47 19.77
C GLY A 75 -5.58 -13.87 19.88
N LEU A 76 -6.31 -13.88 18.75
CA LEU A 76 -7.69 -14.32 18.69
C LEU A 76 -7.79 -15.85 18.70
N THR A 77 -8.80 -16.34 19.41
CA THR A 77 -9.16 -17.76 19.51
C THR A 77 -10.43 -18.06 18.72
N ALA A 78 -10.77 -19.34 18.63
CA ALA A 78 -12.02 -19.77 17.97
C ALA A 78 -13.28 -19.22 18.65
N GLU A 79 -13.21 -18.85 19.93
CA GLU A 79 -14.33 -18.25 20.67
C GLU A 79 -14.53 -16.77 20.35
N ASP A 80 -13.50 -16.12 19.82
CA ASP A 80 -13.52 -14.69 19.48
C ASP A 80 -14.08 -14.44 18.08
N VAL A 81 -14.23 -15.47 17.25
CA VAL A 81 -14.59 -15.34 15.82
C VAL A 81 -15.64 -16.38 15.45
N PHE A 82 -16.67 -15.95 14.74
CA PHE A 82 -17.67 -16.87 14.17
C PHE A 82 -18.08 -16.43 12.77
N LYS A 83 -18.72 -17.34 12.02
CA LYS A 83 -19.34 -17.04 10.73
C LYS A 83 -20.83 -16.82 10.90
N ASP A 84 -21.32 -15.68 10.43
CA ASP A 84 -22.74 -15.42 10.25
C ASP A 84 -23.32 -16.32 9.14
N PRO A 85 -24.61 -16.75 9.23
CA PRO A 85 -25.26 -17.54 8.19
C PRO A 85 -25.17 -16.95 6.77
N ARG A 86 -25.05 -15.64 6.65
CA ARG A 86 -24.82 -14.92 5.38
C ARG A 86 -23.38 -15.02 4.85
N GLY A 87 -22.47 -15.69 5.61
CA GLY A 87 -21.09 -15.93 5.21
C GLY A 87 -20.08 -14.89 5.68
N PHE A 88 -20.50 -13.86 6.41
CA PHE A 88 -19.59 -12.85 6.97
C PHE A 88 -18.80 -13.43 8.15
N VAL A 89 -17.54 -12.99 8.24
CA VAL A 89 -16.70 -13.27 9.40
C VAL A 89 -16.94 -12.16 10.43
N ILE A 90 -17.25 -12.55 11.65
CA ILE A 90 -17.61 -11.64 12.73
C ILE A 90 -16.69 -11.87 13.92
N ILE A 91 -16.16 -10.79 14.46
CA ILE A 91 -15.39 -10.79 15.71
C ILE A 91 -16.32 -10.38 16.85
N THR A 92 -16.31 -11.19 17.92
CA THR A 92 -17.09 -10.92 19.14
C THR A 92 -16.63 -9.65 19.82
N ARG A 93 -17.46 -9.09 20.70
CA ARG A 93 -17.07 -7.94 21.51
C ARG A 93 -15.79 -8.19 22.29
N THR A 94 -15.66 -9.35 22.92
CA THR A 94 -14.45 -9.75 23.64
C THR A 94 -13.22 -9.78 22.73
N GLY A 95 -13.39 -10.27 21.49
CA GLY A 95 -12.32 -10.26 20.49
C GLY A 95 -11.89 -8.83 20.12
N ILE A 96 -12.83 -7.89 19.95
CA ILE A 96 -12.53 -6.46 19.69
C ILE A 96 -11.74 -5.86 20.86
N ASP A 97 -12.15 -6.14 22.08
CA ASP A 97 -11.46 -5.62 23.28
C ASP A 97 -10.03 -6.19 23.40
N LYS A 98 -9.83 -7.49 23.09
CA LYS A 98 -8.50 -8.11 23.04
C LYS A 98 -7.61 -7.45 21.98
N ILE A 99 -8.12 -7.22 20.76
CA ILE A 99 -7.38 -6.54 19.69
C ILE A 99 -6.98 -5.13 20.15
N SER A 100 -7.93 -4.37 20.70
CA SER A 100 -7.69 -3.00 21.15
C SER A 100 -6.61 -2.94 22.22
N ALA A 101 -6.72 -3.78 23.23
CA ALA A 101 -5.75 -3.85 24.35
C ALA A 101 -4.36 -4.26 23.87
N LYS A 102 -4.27 -5.31 23.03
CA LYS A 102 -2.98 -5.82 22.53
C LYS A 102 -2.22 -4.81 21.69
N ASN A 103 -2.92 -4.03 20.88
CA ASN A 103 -2.32 -3.03 19.99
C ASN A 103 -2.21 -1.64 20.64
N GLY A 104 -2.62 -1.47 21.89
CA GLY A 104 -2.58 -0.19 22.60
C GLY A 104 -3.39 0.90 21.89
N ILE A 105 -4.57 0.53 21.35
CA ILE A 105 -5.41 1.46 20.59
C ILE A 105 -6.09 2.42 21.57
N THR A 106 -5.90 3.72 21.34
CA THR A 106 -6.59 4.78 22.07
C THR A 106 -7.73 5.33 21.23
N ILE A 107 -8.93 5.46 21.81
CA ILE A 107 -10.12 5.92 21.09
C ILE A 107 -10.75 7.10 21.84
N GLY A 108 -10.97 8.20 21.10
CA GLY A 108 -11.76 9.34 21.55
C GLY A 108 -13.11 9.38 20.84
N TYR A 109 -14.14 9.87 21.51
CA TYR A 109 -15.49 9.95 20.97
C TYR A 109 -15.99 11.38 20.94
N GLU A 110 -16.75 11.71 19.90
CA GLU A 110 -17.45 12.98 19.70
C GLU A 110 -18.92 12.69 19.38
N VAL A 111 -19.83 13.38 20.06
CA VAL A 111 -21.27 13.26 19.81
C VAL A 111 -21.61 14.07 18.55
N VAL A 112 -22.11 13.38 17.53
CA VAL A 112 -22.60 14.03 16.30
C VAL A 112 -24.09 14.38 16.45
N THR A 113 -24.87 13.43 16.94
CA THR A 113 -26.30 13.60 17.19
C THR A 113 -26.71 12.72 18.35
N MET A 114 -27.52 13.26 19.27
CA MET A 114 -28.07 12.49 20.37
C MET A 114 -29.48 12.99 20.70
N ASP A 115 -30.44 12.09 20.62
CA ASP A 115 -31.82 12.29 21.08
C ASP A 115 -32.22 11.05 21.86
N VAL A 116 -32.07 11.14 23.19
CA VAL A 116 -32.29 10.00 24.09
C VAL A 116 -33.76 9.61 24.14
N ASP A 117 -34.67 10.57 24.04
CA ASP A 117 -36.12 10.31 24.09
C ASP A 117 -36.58 9.54 22.84
N LYS A 118 -35.99 9.84 21.68
CA LYS A 118 -36.24 9.10 20.45
C LYS A 118 -35.38 7.85 20.30
N GLY A 119 -34.45 7.61 21.23
CA GLY A 119 -33.53 6.46 21.17
C GLY A 119 -32.50 6.56 20.01
N ILE A 120 -32.11 7.80 19.61
CA ILE A 120 -31.17 8.04 18.51
C ILE A 120 -29.84 8.53 19.09
N CYS A 121 -28.74 7.90 18.62
CA CYS A 121 -27.40 8.35 18.94
C CYS A 121 -26.46 8.07 17.75
N VAL A 122 -25.67 9.08 17.39
CA VAL A 122 -24.58 8.96 16.41
C VAL A 122 -23.31 9.48 17.05
N LEU A 123 -22.31 8.63 17.16
CA LEU A 123 -21.00 8.97 17.68
C LEU A 123 -19.95 8.86 16.56
N LYS A 124 -19.06 9.82 16.51
CA LYS A 124 -17.82 9.76 15.76
C LYS A 124 -16.73 9.27 16.70
N ALA A 125 -16.00 8.23 16.31
CA ALA A 125 -14.84 7.73 17.03
C ALA A 125 -13.58 8.01 16.23
N ALA A 126 -12.55 8.51 16.89
CA ALA A 126 -11.22 8.69 16.36
C ALA A 126 -10.27 7.77 17.12
N GLY A 127 -9.62 6.84 16.43
CA GLY A 127 -8.67 5.90 17.03
C GLY A 127 -7.27 6.11 16.54
N THR A 128 -6.32 5.85 17.44
CA THR A 128 -4.88 5.95 17.20
C THR A 128 -4.19 4.66 17.60
N MET A 129 -3.28 4.18 16.76
CA MET A 129 -2.47 2.99 17.00
C MET A 129 -1.02 3.25 16.58
N LYS A 130 -0.05 2.81 17.39
CA LYS A 130 1.38 2.84 17.04
C LYS A 130 1.75 1.60 16.25
N VAL A 131 2.46 1.78 15.12
CA VAL A 131 2.97 0.71 14.27
C VAL A 131 4.46 0.96 14.04
N GLY A 132 5.31 0.32 14.85
CA GLY A 132 6.74 0.65 14.85
C GLY A 132 6.99 2.10 15.27
N ASN A 133 7.62 2.88 14.39
CA ASN A 133 7.86 4.32 14.59
C ASN A 133 6.73 5.21 14.07
N ASP A 134 5.75 4.64 13.37
CA ASP A 134 4.66 5.38 12.76
C ASP A 134 3.40 5.36 13.65
N VAL A 135 2.51 6.31 13.39
CA VAL A 135 1.22 6.41 14.06
C VAL A 135 0.11 6.34 13.01
N ARG A 136 -0.76 5.36 13.13
CA ARG A 136 -1.98 5.25 12.33
C ARG A 136 -3.14 5.93 13.05
N ASN A 137 -3.91 6.73 12.30
CA ASN A 137 -5.10 7.39 12.77
C ASN A 137 -6.27 7.03 11.86
N VAL A 138 -7.40 6.66 12.44
CA VAL A 138 -8.63 6.31 11.71
C VAL A 138 -9.81 6.93 12.41
N MET A 139 -10.77 7.42 11.63
CA MET A 139 -12.07 7.85 12.12
C MET A 139 -13.18 6.97 11.57
N SER A 140 -14.21 6.75 12.37
CA SER A 140 -15.43 6.04 11.96
C SER A 140 -16.63 6.52 12.77
N PHE A 141 -17.81 6.10 12.37
CA PHE A 141 -19.05 6.44 13.04
C PHE A 141 -19.72 5.18 13.57
N GLY A 142 -20.39 5.32 14.71
CA GLY A 142 -21.33 4.35 15.24
C GLY A 142 -22.68 5.01 15.38
N GLU A 143 -23.72 4.34 14.92
CA GLU A 143 -25.08 4.82 14.95
C GLU A 143 -25.99 3.84 15.68
N ALA A 144 -26.92 4.35 16.42
CA ALA A 144 -27.96 3.62 17.11
C ALA A 144 -29.30 4.33 16.95
N SER A 145 -30.32 3.59 16.54
CA SER A 145 -31.68 4.11 16.41
C SER A 145 -32.70 2.99 16.63
N PRO A 146 -33.96 3.26 16.89
CA PRO A 146 -34.99 2.24 17.01
C PRO A 146 -35.12 1.32 15.79
N ALA A 147 -34.71 1.81 14.61
CA ALA A 147 -34.74 1.06 13.37
C ALA A 147 -33.62 0.01 13.25
N ASN A 148 -32.48 0.24 13.92
CA ASN A 148 -31.31 -0.64 13.84
C ASN A 148 -30.91 -1.28 15.16
N LEU A 149 -31.75 -1.18 16.19
CA LEU A 149 -31.57 -1.80 17.50
C LEU A 149 -32.68 -2.82 17.77
N ASN A 150 -32.26 -3.98 18.27
CA ASN A 150 -33.17 -5.05 18.69
C ASN A 150 -33.13 -5.28 20.20
N GLY A 151 -34.22 -5.80 20.76
CA GLY A 151 -34.30 -6.25 22.15
C GLY A 151 -33.87 -5.23 23.18
N GLY A 152 -32.97 -5.64 24.07
CA GLY A 152 -32.45 -4.82 25.17
C GLY A 152 -31.58 -3.62 24.70
N GLY A 153 -31.02 -3.69 23.48
CA GLY A 153 -30.20 -2.60 22.93
C GLY A 153 -30.95 -1.28 22.77
N LYS A 154 -32.28 -1.33 22.55
CA LYS A 154 -33.13 -0.15 22.42
C LYS A 154 -33.15 0.75 23.66
N LYS A 155 -32.86 0.17 24.83
CA LYS A 155 -32.80 0.92 26.10
C LYS A 155 -31.47 1.69 26.29
N PHE A 156 -30.45 1.37 25.50
CA PHE A 156 -29.11 1.91 25.68
C PHE A 156 -28.50 2.39 24.34
N PRO A 157 -29.12 3.37 23.66
CA PRO A 157 -28.68 3.78 22.33
C PRO A 157 -27.26 4.35 22.31
N VAL A 158 -26.86 5.09 23.34
CA VAL A 158 -25.51 5.66 23.44
C VAL A 158 -24.44 4.55 23.53
N SER A 159 -24.66 3.56 24.41
CA SER A 159 -23.75 2.43 24.56
C SER A 159 -23.65 1.58 23.27
N MET A 160 -24.76 1.44 22.54
CA MET A 160 -24.74 0.71 21.27
C MET A 160 -24.02 1.48 20.16
N ALA A 161 -24.19 2.80 20.09
CA ALA A 161 -23.46 3.64 19.16
C ALA A 161 -21.95 3.62 19.46
N GLU A 162 -21.55 3.69 20.72
CA GLU A 162 -20.16 3.59 21.16
C GLU A 162 -19.53 2.27 20.75
N LYS A 163 -20.17 1.14 21.06
CA LYS A 163 -19.70 -0.20 20.71
C LYS A 163 -19.47 -0.33 19.21
N ARG A 164 -20.42 0.11 18.38
CA ARG A 164 -20.31 0.07 16.93
C ARG A 164 -19.17 0.96 16.40
N ALA A 165 -19.05 2.19 16.94
CA ALA A 165 -17.97 3.08 16.58
C ALA A 165 -16.59 2.48 16.92
N MET A 166 -16.45 1.92 18.13
CA MET A 166 -15.23 1.25 18.58
C MET A 166 -14.87 0.07 17.69
N SER A 167 -15.80 -0.84 17.42
CA SER A 167 -15.55 -2.03 16.59
C SER A 167 -15.02 -1.63 15.21
N ARG A 168 -15.66 -0.68 14.54
CA ARG A 168 -15.22 -0.17 13.24
C ARG A 168 -13.83 0.44 13.26
N VAL A 169 -13.52 1.25 14.26
CA VAL A 169 -12.20 1.88 14.40
C VAL A 169 -11.11 0.84 14.63
N VAL A 170 -11.34 -0.10 15.55
CA VAL A 170 -10.37 -1.17 15.86
C VAL A 170 -10.11 -2.03 14.63
N LEU A 171 -11.15 -2.49 13.94
CA LEU A 171 -11.03 -3.34 12.76
C LEU A 171 -10.35 -2.63 11.58
N LYS A 172 -10.59 -1.32 11.39
CA LYS A 172 -9.92 -0.51 10.37
C LYS A 172 -8.44 -0.29 10.68
N LEU A 173 -8.08 0.01 11.93
CA LEU A 173 -6.69 0.22 12.34
C LEU A 173 -5.84 -1.04 12.15
N THR A 174 -6.42 -2.21 12.38
CA THR A 174 -5.71 -3.49 12.36
C THR A 174 -5.81 -4.25 11.04
N GLY A 175 -6.52 -3.71 10.05
CA GLY A 175 -6.62 -4.31 8.70
C GLY A 175 -7.66 -5.43 8.57
N PHE A 176 -8.42 -5.76 9.60
CA PHE A 176 -9.51 -6.74 9.51
C PHE A 176 -10.66 -6.27 8.64
N TYR A 177 -10.98 -4.98 8.69
CA TYR A 177 -12.09 -4.40 7.94
C TYR A 177 -11.88 -4.53 6.42
N GLU A 178 -10.65 -4.41 5.94
CA GLU A 178 -10.25 -4.60 4.55
C GLU A 178 -10.46 -6.06 4.08
N GLN A 179 -10.45 -7.00 5.01
CA GLN A 179 -10.71 -8.41 4.75
C GLN A 179 -12.22 -8.76 4.84
N GLY A 180 -13.10 -7.76 4.95
CA GLY A 180 -14.55 -7.96 5.07
C GLY A 180 -14.94 -8.64 6.39
N VAL A 181 -14.27 -8.28 7.48
CA VAL A 181 -14.59 -8.71 8.85
C VAL A 181 -15.34 -7.59 9.55
N PHE A 182 -16.39 -7.96 10.29
CA PHE A 182 -17.24 -7.02 11.02
C PHE A 182 -17.24 -7.34 12.52
N GLY A 183 -17.58 -6.34 13.31
CA GLY A 183 -17.81 -6.53 14.74
C GLY A 183 -19.22 -7.09 15.02
N GLN A 184 -19.36 -7.85 16.08
CA GLN A 184 -20.66 -8.39 16.50
C GLN A 184 -21.72 -7.29 16.67
N ASP A 185 -21.35 -6.13 17.17
CA ASP A 185 -22.24 -4.99 17.43
C ASP A 185 -22.72 -4.31 16.13
N GLU A 186 -22.11 -4.63 14.97
CA GLU A 186 -22.49 -4.07 13.66
C GLU A 186 -23.57 -4.90 12.95
N ILE A 187 -23.82 -6.11 13.40
CA ILE A 187 -24.80 -6.99 12.79
C ILE A 187 -26.18 -6.61 13.29
N VAL A 188 -27.03 -6.26 12.36
CA VAL A 188 -28.45 -6.05 12.61
C VAL A 188 -29.17 -7.31 12.17
N ASP A 189 -29.84 -7.99 13.10
CA ASP A 189 -30.72 -9.09 12.76
C ASP A 189 -31.89 -8.55 11.94
N GLU A 190 -32.15 -9.13 10.78
CA GLU A 190 -33.37 -8.81 10.03
C GLU A 190 -34.60 -9.19 10.86
N PRO A 191 -35.65 -8.35 10.89
CA PRO A 191 -36.88 -8.70 11.57
C PRO A 191 -37.45 -9.97 10.93
N LYS A 192 -37.69 -10.95 11.75
CA LYS A 192 -38.39 -12.21 11.36
C LYS A 192 -39.85 -11.92 11.06
#